data_43f0715c541d80acf238b3f16b44cdf6
#
_entry.id   43f0715c541d80acf238b3f16b44cdf6
#
_cell.length_a   1.000
_cell.length_b   1.000
_cell.length_c   1.000
_cell.angle_alpha   90.00
_cell.angle_beta   90.00
_cell.angle_gamma   90.00
#
_symmetry.space_group_name_H-M   'P 1'
#
loop_
_entity.id
_entity.type
_entity.pdbx_description
1 polymer ?
#
loop_
_entity_poly.entity_id
_entity_poly.type
_entity_poly.pdbx_seq_one_letter_code
_entity_poly.pdbx_strand_id
1 'polypeptide(L)'
;SGSGAVIVMDDSRSMPWAMNNINRFYAHESCGQCTPCREGCPWMMKLSTRILEGKAAPSDVDLLIEVANQIEGKTVCAFGEAASWPTQAMVSKFKEEFVALTDPFNACLPHTEEGREQNRFLTR
;
A
#
# COMPACT_ATOMS: atom_id res chain seq x y z
N SER A 1 9.38 11.50 13.75
CA SER A 1 9.37 11.36 12.28
C SER A 1 10.79 11.14 11.79
N GLY A 2 11.00 10.19 10.88
CA GLY A 2 12.33 9.83 10.41
C GLY A 2 12.98 10.94 9.57
N SER A 3 12.33 11.36 8.51
CA SER A 3 12.85 12.38 7.57
C SER A 3 12.33 13.80 7.85
N GLY A 4 11.28 13.95 8.66
CA GLY A 4 10.57 15.21 8.85
C GLY A 4 9.67 15.61 7.68
N ALA A 5 9.58 14.78 6.63
CA ALA A 5 8.70 15.04 5.50
C ALA A 5 7.23 14.89 5.90
N VAL A 6 6.41 15.83 5.44
CA VAL A 6 4.96 15.82 5.61
C VAL A 6 4.30 15.93 4.25
N ILE A 7 3.43 14.98 3.95
CA ILE A 7 2.63 14.98 2.71
C ILE A 7 1.16 15.14 3.11
N VAL A 8 0.56 16.25 2.69
CA VAL A 8 -0.86 16.52 2.93
C VAL A 8 -1.66 16.05 1.74
N MET A 9 -2.64 15.20 1.98
CA MET A 9 -3.57 14.71 0.98
C MET A 9 -4.99 14.95 1.47
N ASP A 10 -5.85 15.41 0.58
CA ASP A 10 -7.28 15.54 0.85
C ASP A 10 -8.03 14.23 0.56
N ASP A 11 -9.31 14.21 0.82
CA ASP A 11 -10.17 13.04 0.61
C ASP A 11 -10.45 12.73 -0.87
N SER A 12 -9.94 13.57 -1.78
CA SER A 12 -9.96 13.28 -3.23
C SER A 12 -8.88 12.25 -3.64
N ARG A 13 -7.95 11.89 -2.76
CA ARG A 13 -6.86 10.96 -3.07
C ARG A 13 -7.14 9.55 -2.55
N SER A 14 -6.95 8.56 -3.43
CA SER A 14 -7.04 7.14 -3.05
C SER A 14 -5.82 6.72 -2.23
N MET A 15 -6.03 6.21 -1.02
CA MET A 15 -4.94 5.72 -0.19
C MET A 15 -4.31 4.45 -0.75
N PRO A 16 -5.03 3.47 -1.30
CA PRO A 16 -4.43 2.34 -2.00
C PRO A 16 -3.53 2.75 -3.18
N TRP A 17 -3.94 3.78 -3.95
CA TRP A 17 -3.10 4.29 -5.02
C TRP A 17 -1.82 4.95 -4.49
N ALA A 18 -1.93 5.79 -3.47
CA ALA A 18 -0.80 6.43 -2.83
C ALA A 18 0.17 5.39 -2.26
N MET A 19 -0.37 4.36 -1.59
CA MET A 19 0.41 3.25 -1.03
C MET A 19 1.13 2.45 -2.11
N ASN A 20 0.47 2.14 -3.22
CA ASN A 20 1.11 1.44 -4.34
C ASN A 20 2.28 2.25 -4.91
N ASN A 21 2.11 3.56 -5.05
CA ASN A 21 3.18 4.43 -5.54
C ASN A 21 4.40 4.42 -4.58
N ILE A 22 4.17 4.45 -3.28
CA ILE A 22 5.20 4.34 -2.25
C ILE A 22 5.89 2.97 -2.32
N ASN A 23 5.12 1.88 -2.42
CA ASN A 23 5.68 0.53 -2.50
C ASN A 23 6.51 0.31 -3.77
N ARG A 24 6.11 0.91 -4.90
CA ARG A 24 6.91 0.89 -6.13
C ARG A 24 8.25 1.61 -5.95
N PHE A 25 8.23 2.77 -5.29
CA PHE A 25 9.44 3.51 -4.97
C PHE A 25 10.39 2.66 -4.10
N TYR A 26 9.92 2.09 -2.98
CA TYR A 26 10.76 1.28 -2.11
C TYR A 26 11.24 -0.02 -2.77
N ALA A 27 10.45 -0.64 -3.64
CA ALA A 27 10.88 -1.80 -4.39
C ALA A 27 12.04 -1.47 -5.36
N HIS A 28 12.01 -0.26 -5.95
CA HIS A 28 13.07 0.21 -6.84
C HIS A 28 14.34 0.62 -6.09
N GLU A 29 14.20 1.31 -4.96
CA GLU A 29 15.32 1.89 -4.20
C GLU A 29 16.01 0.90 -3.25
N SER A 30 15.46 -0.31 -3.06
CA SER A 30 16.11 -1.33 -2.24
C SER A 30 17.46 -1.71 -2.82
N CYS A 31 18.53 -1.58 -2.02
CA CYS A 31 19.89 -1.96 -2.45
C CYS A 31 20.08 -3.48 -2.60
N GLY A 32 19.13 -4.31 -2.13
CA GLY A 32 19.15 -5.76 -2.25
C GLY A 32 20.03 -6.49 -1.23
N GLN A 33 20.66 -5.80 -0.28
CA GLN A 33 21.57 -6.43 0.68
C GLN A 33 20.86 -7.38 1.64
N CYS A 34 19.79 -6.92 2.29
CA CYS A 34 19.06 -7.69 3.30
C CYS A 34 17.90 -8.47 2.66
N THR A 35 17.82 -9.77 2.91
CA THR A 35 16.78 -10.64 2.35
C THR A 35 15.36 -10.13 2.63
N PRO A 36 14.97 -9.71 3.86
CA PRO A 36 13.63 -9.23 4.10
C PRO A 36 13.25 -8.01 3.25
N CYS A 37 14.15 -7.06 3.08
CA CYS A 37 13.95 -5.88 2.26
C CYS A 37 13.93 -6.23 0.76
N ARG A 38 14.95 -6.99 0.29
CA ARG A 38 15.09 -7.38 -1.12
C ARG A 38 13.86 -8.12 -1.66
N GLU A 39 13.32 -9.04 -0.87
CA GLU A 39 12.17 -9.86 -1.28
C GLU A 39 10.84 -9.22 -0.87
N GLY A 40 10.78 -8.60 0.31
CA GLY A 40 9.55 -8.05 0.85
C GLY A 40 9.07 -6.79 0.15
N CYS A 41 9.95 -5.85 -0.21
CA CYS A 41 9.52 -4.63 -0.92
C CYS A 41 8.90 -4.93 -2.29
N PRO A 42 9.48 -5.78 -3.17
CA PRO A 42 8.82 -6.20 -4.40
C PRO A 42 7.52 -6.98 -4.14
N TRP A 43 7.43 -7.73 -3.06
CA TRP A 43 6.21 -8.46 -2.72
C TRP A 43 5.09 -7.50 -2.30
N MET A 44 5.38 -6.52 -1.44
CA MET A 44 4.41 -5.46 -1.10
C MET A 44 3.93 -4.70 -2.35
N MET A 45 4.85 -4.37 -3.27
CA MET A 45 4.51 -3.74 -4.55
C MET A 45 3.56 -4.59 -5.38
N LYS A 46 3.82 -5.90 -5.51
CA LYS A 46 2.96 -6.82 -6.27
C LYS A 46 1.58 -6.95 -5.64
N LEU A 47 1.50 -7.08 -4.31
CA LEU A 47 0.23 -7.16 -3.59
C LEU A 47 -0.60 -5.88 -3.75
N SER A 48 0.01 -4.72 -3.52
CA SER A 48 -0.68 -3.43 -3.67
C SER A 48 -1.12 -3.17 -5.11
N THR A 49 -0.34 -3.60 -6.11
CA THR A 49 -0.74 -3.54 -7.52
C THR A 49 -1.94 -4.45 -7.81
N ARG A 50 -1.95 -5.69 -7.32
CA ARG A 50 -3.08 -6.62 -7.48
C ARG A 50 -4.36 -6.08 -6.84
N ILE A 51 -4.25 -5.41 -5.67
CA ILE A 51 -5.39 -4.75 -5.02
C ILE A 51 -5.96 -3.66 -5.92
N LEU A 52 -5.11 -2.78 -6.46
CA LEU A 52 -5.55 -1.71 -7.37
C LEU A 52 -6.21 -2.23 -8.65
N GLU A 53 -5.76 -3.38 -9.15
CA GLU A 53 -6.31 -4.01 -10.36
C GLU A 53 -7.57 -4.85 -10.10
N GLY A 54 -8.05 -4.92 -8.85
CA GLY A 54 -9.21 -5.76 -8.49
C GLY A 54 -8.97 -7.25 -8.65
N LYS A 55 -7.70 -7.68 -8.61
CA LYS A 55 -7.29 -9.09 -8.77
C LYS A 55 -6.90 -9.75 -7.46
N ALA A 56 -7.05 -9.04 -6.35
CA ALA A 56 -6.69 -9.49 -5.03
C ALA A 56 -7.91 -10.04 -4.28
N ALA A 57 -7.68 -11.02 -3.40
CA ALA A 57 -8.66 -11.42 -2.42
C ALA A 57 -8.62 -10.47 -1.19
N PRO A 58 -9.71 -10.35 -0.41
CA PRO A 58 -9.70 -9.55 0.84
C PRO A 58 -8.57 -9.97 1.80
N SER A 59 -8.20 -11.25 1.83
CA SER A 59 -7.05 -11.76 2.60
C SER A 59 -5.69 -11.21 2.16
N ASP A 60 -5.57 -10.74 0.92
CA ASP A 60 -4.32 -10.15 0.41
C ASP A 60 -4.05 -8.78 1.07
N VAL A 61 -5.07 -8.11 1.58
CA VAL A 61 -4.92 -6.86 2.35
C VAL A 61 -4.26 -7.14 3.71
N ASP A 62 -4.66 -8.21 4.39
CA ASP A 62 -4.03 -8.63 5.64
C ASP A 62 -2.61 -9.18 5.39
N LEU A 63 -2.42 -9.92 4.31
CA LEU A 63 -1.10 -10.38 3.87
C LEU A 63 -0.13 -9.22 3.61
N LEU A 64 -0.61 -8.11 3.06
CA LEU A 64 0.22 -6.91 2.82
C LEU A 64 0.80 -6.36 4.14
N ILE A 65 -0.02 -6.32 5.21
CA ILE A 65 0.44 -5.92 6.55
C ILE A 65 1.44 -6.96 7.09
N GLU A 66 1.15 -8.24 6.93
CA GLU A 66 2.02 -9.31 7.41
C GLU A 66 3.41 -9.25 6.77
N VAL A 67 3.48 -9.05 5.45
CA VAL A 67 4.75 -8.87 4.74
C VAL A 67 5.51 -7.66 5.28
N ALA A 68 4.84 -6.53 5.51
CA ALA A 68 5.47 -5.34 6.11
C ALA A 68 6.04 -5.64 7.50
N ASN A 69 5.31 -6.40 8.35
CA ASN A 69 5.77 -6.83 9.68
C ASN A 69 6.99 -7.77 9.61
N GLN A 70 7.16 -8.52 8.51
CA GLN A 70 8.33 -9.37 8.32
C GLN A 70 9.57 -8.60 7.84
N ILE A 71 9.43 -7.35 7.40
CA ILE A 71 10.56 -6.48 7.03
C ILE A 71 11.04 -5.67 8.24
N GLU A 72 10.10 -5.12 9.01
CA GLU A 72 10.38 -4.27 10.16
C GLU A 72 11.29 -4.94 11.18
N GLY A 73 12.32 -4.24 11.61
CA GLY A 73 13.29 -4.71 12.61
C GLY A 73 14.22 -5.84 12.15
N LYS A 74 14.15 -6.25 10.88
CA LYS A 74 14.93 -7.40 10.36
C LYS A 74 15.92 -7.00 9.26
N THR A 75 16.18 -5.71 9.11
CA THR A 75 17.13 -5.17 8.15
C THR A 75 18.28 -4.44 8.85
N VAL A 76 19.43 -4.37 8.19
CA VAL A 76 20.63 -3.72 8.77
C VAL A 76 20.47 -2.20 8.86
N CYS A 77 19.71 -1.60 7.97
CA CYS A 77 19.50 -0.15 7.92
C CYS A 77 18.02 0.20 8.06
N ALA A 78 17.74 1.47 8.41
CA ALA A 78 16.40 2.00 8.60
C ALA A 78 15.52 2.04 7.34
N PHE A 79 16.04 1.57 6.20
CA PHE A 79 15.22 1.47 4.98
C PHE A 79 14.08 0.46 5.14
N GLY A 80 14.30 -0.62 5.89
CA GLY A 80 13.25 -1.61 6.17
C GLY A 80 12.06 -0.99 6.91
N GLU A 81 12.33 -0.19 7.94
CA GLU A 81 11.32 0.55 8.67
C GLU A 81 10.63 1.59 7.79
N ALA A 82 11.42 2.32 6.98
CA ALA A 82 10.88 3.31 6.06
C ALA A 82 9.93 2.70 5.02
N ALA A 83 10.18 1.46 4.59
CA ALA A 83 9.31 0.74 3.65
C ALA A 83 8.07 0.13 4.34
N SER A 84 8.22 -0.40 5.56
CA SER A 84 7.15 -1.12 6.27
C SER A 84 6.15 -0.19 6.96
N TRP A 85 6.59 0.85 7.67
CA TRP A 85 5.72 1.70 8.45
C TRP A 85 4.62 2.42 7.65
N PRO A 86 4.86 2.98 6.46
CA PRO A 86 3.79 3.56 5.65
C PRO A 86 2.74 2.52 5.27
N THR A 87 3.16 1.31 4.91
CA THR A 87 2.25 0.21 4.57
C THR A 87 1.39 -0.19 5.76
N GLN A 88 1.99 -0.44 6.92
CA GLN A 88 1.27 -0.75 8.15
C GLN A 88 0.28 0.35 8.54
N ALA A 89 0.71 1.61 8.54
CA ALA A 89 -0.11 2.73 8.96
C ALA A 89 -1.27 3.00 8.01
N MET A 90 -1.03 3.05 6.69
CA MET A 90 -2.07 3.34 5.70
C MET A 90 -3.08 2.21 5.59
N VAL A 91 -2.63 0.95 5.53
CA VAL A 91 -3.53 -0.19 5.41
C VAL A 91 -4.37 -0.34 6.68
N SER A 92 -3.78 -0.19 7.87
CA SER A 92 -4.53 -0.28 9.12
C SER A 92 -5.56 0.83 9.27
N LYS A 93 -5.22 2.06 8.87
CA LYS A 93 -6.10 3.22 9.02
C LYS A 93 -7.22 3.27 7.98
N PHE A 94 -6.96 2.81 6.77
CA PHE A 94 -7.88 2.90 5.63
C PHE A 94 -8.27 1.51 5.10
N LYS A 95 -8.30 0.49 5.96
CA LYS A 95 -8.52 -0.93 5.59
C LYS A 95 -9.74 -1.12 4.70
N GLU A 96 -10.82 -0.41 5.00
CA GLU A 96 -12.08 -0.51 4.26
C GLU A 96 -11.91 -0.10 2.79
N GLU A 97 -11.11 0.94 2.51
CA GLU A 97 -10.83 1.39 1.15
C GLU A 97 -10.01 0.35 0.37
N PHE A 98 -9.05 -0.32 1.03
CA PHE A 98 -8.29 -1.40 0.42
C PHE A 98 -9.15 -2.62 0.13
N VAL A 99 -10.01 -3.02 1.06
CA VAL A 99 -10.92 -4.16 0.89
C VAL A 99 -11.95 -3.88 -0.21
N ALA A 100 -12.48 -2.66 -0.29
CA ALA A 100 -13.42 -2.28 -1.35
C ALA A 100 -12.84 -2.49 -2.76
N LEU A 101 -11.53 -2.26 -2.95
CA LEU A 101 -10.86 -2.47 -4.23
C LEU A 101 -10.57 -3.94 -4.56
N THR A 102 -10.78 -4.85 -3.64
CA THR A 102 -10.69 -6.30 -3.97
C THR A 102 -11.89 -6.77 -4.77
N ASP A 103 -12.98 -5.99 -4.83
CA ASP A 103 -14.07 -6.19 -5.77
C ASP A 103 -13.65 -5.68 -7.16
N PRO A 104 -13.63 -6.54 -8.21
CA PRO A 104 -13.23 -6.15 -9.55
C PRO A 104 -14.04 -4.99 -10.14
N PHE A 105 -15.29 -4.83 -9.74
CA PHE A 105 -16.12 -3.71 -10.18
C PHE A 105 -15.59 -2.36 -9.68
N ASN A 106 -15.21 -2.29 -8.41
CA ASN A 106 -14.67 -1.07 -7.81
C ASN A 106 -13.28 -0.72 -8.34
N ALA A 107 -12.47 -1.72 -8.64
CA ALA A 107 -11.13 -1.51 -9.20
C ALA A 107 -11.14 -0.97 -10.64
N CYS A 108 -12.21 -1.23 -11.39
CA CYS A 108 -12.38 -0.71 -12.75
C CYS A 108 -12.79 0.78 -12.77
N LEU A 109 -13.19 1.36 -11.64
CA LEU A 109 -13.53 2.77 -11.58
C LEU A 109 -12.24 3.61 -11.71
N PRO A 110 -12.26 4.66 -12.55
CA PRO A 110 -11.09 5.50 -12.73
C PRO A 110 -10.69 6.15 -11.39
N HIS A 111 -9.38 6.20 -11.12
CA HIS A 111 -8.83 6.93 -9.96
C HIS A 111 -8.92 8.46 -10.15
N THR A 112 -9.96 8.92 -10.83
CA THR A 112 -10.36 10.31 -11.04
C THR A 112 -11.34 10.75 -9.96
N GLU A 113 -11.60 12.05 -9.84
CA GLU A 113 -12.57 12.58 -8.88
C GLU A 113 -13.97 11.98 -9.07
N GLU A 114 -14.41 11.78 -10.31
CA GLU A 114 -15.70 11.17 -10.63
C GLU A 114 -15.78 9.69 -10.20
N GLY A 115 -14.73 8.90 -10.40
CA GLY A 115 -14.67 7.51 -9.97
C GLY A 115 -14.63 7.36 -8.44
N ARG A 116 -14.13 8.37 -7.72
CA ARG A 116 -14.12 8.40 -6.26
C ARG A 116 -15.46 8.80 -5.65
N GLU A 117 -16.20 9.71 -6.28
CA GLU A 117 -17.55 10.01 -5.85
C GLU A 117 -18.44 8.75 -5.88
N GLN A 118 -18.31 7.93 -6.92
CA GLN A 118 -19.00 6.64 -6.99
C GLN A 118 -18.52 5.67 -5.89
N ASN A 119 -17.23 5.63 -5.60
CA ASN A 119 -16.66 4.78 -4.55
C ASN A 119 -17.06 5.25 -3.13
N ARG A 120 -17.29 6.55 -2.92
CA ARG A 120 -17.71 7.12 -1.64
C ARG A 120 -19.12 6.63 -1.20
N PHE A 121 -19.95 6.20 -2.14
CA PHE A 121 -21.28 5.64 -1.86
C PHE A 121 -21.23 4.15 -1.49
N LEU A 122 -20.17 3.44 -1.86
CA LEU A 122 -19.98 2.01 -1.58
C LEU A 122 -19.28 1.74 -0.25
N THR A 123 -18.64 2.75 0.35
CA THR A 123 -17.90 2.67 1.62
C THR A 123 -18.65 3.24 2.84
N ARG A 124 -19.97 3.47 2.72
CA ARG A 124 -20.83 3.89 3.84
C ARG A 124 -21.73 2.78 4.35
#